data_c8207ab65dc177d0f418ab13cfced202
#
_entry.id   c8207ab65dc177d0f418ab13cfced202
#
_cell.length_a   1.000
_cell.length_b   1.000
_cell.length_c   1.000
_cell.angle_alpha   90.00
_cell.angle_beta   90.00
_cell.angle_gamma   90.00
#
_symmetry.space_group_name_H-M   'P 1'
#
loop_
_entity.id
_entity.type
_entity.pdbx_description
1 polymer ?
#
loop_
_entity_poly.entity_id
_entity_poly.type
_entity_poly.pdbx_seq_one_letter_code
_entity_poly.pdbx_strand_id
1 'polypeptide(L)'
;MNLKSIVMVASAVTAGFSMATEYSSGVKLCQVEVANSTSDAVISVPVLGMTTDAVNPASLVMTTGLGTGDYMYANVGETRKAWAFNGTAWVGTEVAVDVLATNLPPATASDTIARGDSIWLHRKSASGSIYLWGRVATNAYEMATAAGFTMIGNPTLTEYSLLEIPWGTTKPAAGDQIMTIDGTKATGVGATYTCTNSVPAVWISKAKDPNTGKLVKTTLTAETAPKFGPGEGFYYKATGTAPAINWPAPAAN
;
A
#
# COMPACT_ATOMS: atom_id res chain seq x y z
N MET A 1 -12.78 31.23 18.61
CA MET A 1 -13.02 29.93 17.92
C MET A 1 -12.86 28.85 18.98
N ASN A 2 -13.97 28.28 19.49
CA ASN A 2 -13.93 27.31 20.58
C ASN A 2 -13.54 25.93 20.08
N LEU A 3 -12.36 25.46 20.49
CA LEU A 3 -11.98 24.06 20.36
C LEU A 3 -12.89 23.24 21.29
N LYS A 4 -13.91 22.61 20.75
CA LYS A 4 -14.68 21.61 21.49
C LYS A 4 -13.99 20.27 21.35
N SER A 5 -13.56 19.78 22.49
CA SER A 5 -13.11 18.44 22.90
C SER A 5 -13.01 17.38 21.80
N ILE A 6 -11.78 16.96 21.55
CA ILE A 6 -11.46 15.74 20.82
C ILE A 6 -11.77 14.56 21.76
N VAL A 7 -12.79 13.78 21.46
CA VAL A 7 -13.03 12.51 22.13
C VAL A 7 -12.31 11.43 21.33
N MET A 8 -11.17 10.97 21.84
CA MET A 8 -10.50 9.78 21.32
C MET A 8 -11.21 8.53 21.86
N VAL A 9 -11.81 7.77 20.99
CA VAL A 9 -12.25 6.40 21.32
C VAL A 9 -11.18 5.46 20.79
N ALA A 10 -10.34 4.98 21.68
CA ALA A 10 -9.38 3.93 21.37
C ALA A 10 -10.05 2.57 21.58
N SER A 11 -10.32 1.87 20.48
CA SER A 11 -10.69 0.46 20.54
C SER A 11 -9.47 -0.35 20.12
N ALA A 12 -8.88 -1.06 21.08
CA ALA A 12 -7.72 -1.90 20.87
C ALA A 12 -8.14 -3.27 20.34
N VAL A 13 -7.84 -3.54 19.08
CA VAL A 13 -7.73 -4.91 18.53
C VAL A 13 -6.49 -4.96 17.65
N THR A 14 -5.69 -5.98 17.84
CA THR A 14 -4.42 -6.25 17.17
C THR A 14 -4.53 -6.27 15.65
N ALA A 15 -3.62 -5.54 15.02
CA ALA A 15 -3.37 -5.34 13.59
C ALA A 15 -4.19 -4.18 12.96
N GLY A 16 -3.52 -3.05 12.73
CA GLY A 16 -4.00 -1.96 11.89
C GLY A 16 -5.03 -1.03 12.54
N PHE A 17 -4.56 -0.08 13.36
CA PHE A 17 -5.47 0.93 13.92
C PHE A 17 -5.82 1.98 12.86
N SER A 18 -7.09 2.06 12.47
CA SER A 18 -7.61 3.29 11.88
C SER A 18 -8.42 4.04 12.93
N MET A 19 -8.00 5.25 13.29
CA MET A 19 -8.80 6.15 14.14
C MET A 19 -9.52 7.13 13.25
N ALA A 20 -10.86 7.13 13.30
CA ALA A 20 -11.65 8.13 12.61
C ALA A 20 -12.13 9.20 13.62
N THR A 21 -11.93 10.47 13.28
CA THR A 21 -12.40 11.61 14.07
C THR A 21 -13.37 12.41 13.22
N GLU A 22 -14.59 12.65 13.73
CA GLU A 22 -15.56 13.50 13.06
C GLU A 22 -15.31 14.99 13.37
N TYR A 23 -15.30 15.79 12.31
CA TYR A 23 -15.30 17.24 12.41
C TYR A 23 -16.73 17.79 12.27
N SER A 24 -16.95 18.97 12.79
CA SER A 24 -18.27 19.66 12.76
C SER A 24 -18.84 19.91 11.36
N SER A 25 -18.07 19.67 10.31
CA SER A 25 -18.47 19.75 8.91
C SER A 25 -18.98 18.42 8.31
N GLY A 26 -19.08 17.35 9.12
CA GLY A 26 -19.43 16.00 8.62
C GLY A 26 -18.29 15.28 7.89
N VAL A 27 -17.09 15.87 7.83
CA VAL A 27 -15.91 15.23 7.25
C VAL A 27 -15.30 14.30 8.28
N LYS A 28 -15.19 13.03 7.95
CA LYS A 28 -14.46 12.04 8.77
C LYS A 28 -12.98 12.04 8.38
N LEU A 29 -12.12 12.25 9.36
CA LEU A 29 -10.67 12.11 9.22
C LEU A 29 -10.23 10.80 9.86
N CYS A 30 -9.20 10.20 9.31
CA CYS A 30 -8.59 9.02 9.89
C CYS A 30 -7.07 9.08 9.82
N GLN A 31 -6.46 8.38 10.75
CA GLN A 31 -5.07 7.98 10.72
C GLN A 31 -5.02 6.48 10.47
N VAL A 32 -4.27 6.07 9.47
CA VAL A 32 -4.05 4.67 9.15
C VAL A 32 -2.63 4.32 9.52
N GLU A 33 -2.46 3.29 10.32
CA GLU A 33 -1.18 2.70 10.64
C GLU A 33 -0.90 1.56 9.66
N VAL A 34 0.20 1.66 8.94
CA VAL A 34 0.72 0.59 8.10
C VAL A 34 1.89 -0.03 8.85
N ALA A 35 1.69 -1.25 9.33
CA ALA A 35 2.74 -1.98 10.02
C ALA A 35 3.89 -2.26 9.04
N ASN A 36 5.08 -1.77 9.36
CA ASN A 36 6.26 -2.03 8.56
C ASN A 36 7.47 -2.28 9.46
N SER A 37 7.95 -3.50 9.40
CA SER A 37 9.16 -3.94 10.13
C SER A 37 10.42 -3.89 9.27
N THR A 38 10.32 -3.45 8.01
CA THR A 38 11.42 -3.49 7.05
C THR A 38 11.82 -2.10 6.58
N SER A 39 12.97 -1.98 5.91
CA SER A 39 13.44 -0.71 5.34
C SER A 39 12.60 -0.23 4.16
N ASP A 40 11.96 -1.15 3.46
CA ASP A 40 11.13 -0.85 2.30
C ASP A 40 9.68 -1.24 2.53
N ALA A 41 8.76 -0.40 2.10
CA ALA A 41 7.34 -0.65 2.10
C ALA A 41 6.68 -0.16 0.81
N VAL A 42 5.71 -0.91 0.32
CA VAL A 42 4.73 -0.38 -0.63
C VAL A 42 3.47 -0.02 0.16
N ILE A 43 3.06 1.22 0.02
CA ILE A 43 1.90 1.78 0.70
C ILE A 43 0.85 2.09 -0.37
N SER A 44 -0.33 1.52 -0.23
CA SER A 44 -1.49 1.95 -1.02
C SER A 44 -2.20 3.09 -0.29
N VAL A 45 -2.60 4.11 -1.02
CA VAL A 45 -3.27 5.29 -0.44
C VAL A 45 -4.71 4.95 -0.03
N PRO A 46 -5.01 4.77 1.27
CA PRO A 46 -6.34 4.35 1.74
C PRO A 46 -7.28 5.53 2.05
N VAL A 47 -6.80 6.75 1.88
CA VAL A 47 -7.50 7.98 2.29
C VAL A 47 -7.54 8.98 1.14
N LEU A 48 -8.37 10.00 1.29
CA LEU A 48 -8.43 11.16 0.40
C LEU A 48 -7.62 12.32 0.97
N GLY A 49 -7.18 13.24 0.12
CA GLY A 49 -6.54 14.48 0.56
C GLY A 49 -7.46 15.34 1.42
N MET A 50 -6.89 16.26 2.19
CA MET A 50 -7.63 17.07 3.15
C MET A 50 -8.64 18.02 2.49
N THR A 51 -8.32 18.53 1.32
CA THR A 51 -9.16 19.53 0.60
C THR A 51 -9.68 19.03 -0.74
N THR A 52 -8.99 18.05 -1.34
CA THR A 52 -9.35 17.43 -2.61
C THR A 52 -9.29 15.92 -2.48
N ASP A 53 -9.80 15.19 -3.46
CA ASP A 53 -9.70 13.73 -3.46
C ASP A 53 -8.29 13.24 -3.82
N ALA A 54 -7.54 14.06 -4.54
CA ALA A 54 -6.13 13.81 -4.82
C ALA A 54 -5.26 14.07 -3.57
N VAL A 55 -4.21 13.31 -3.43
CA VAL A 55 -3.33 13.31 -2.25
C VAL A 55 -1.92 13.71 -2.66
N ASN A 56 -1.34 14.69 -1.98
CA ASN A 56 0.10 14.91 -2.06
C ASN A 56 0.81 13.94 -1.10
N PRO A 57 1.70 13.07 -1.58
CA PRO A 57 2.42 12.11 -0.73
C PRO A 57 3.13 12.76 0.46
N ALA A 58 3.69 13.95 0.29
CA ALA A 58 4.38 14.68 1.34
C ALA A 58 3.46 15.13 2.49
N SER A 59 2.16 15.29 2.23
CA SER A 59 1.17 15.61 3.27
C SER A 59 0.47 14.39 3.85
N LEU A 60 0.53 13.26 3.13
CA LEU A 60 -0.11 12.02 3.54
C LEU A 60 0.71 11.27 4.57
N VAL A 61 2.01 11.09 4.29
CA VAL A 61 2.91 10.28 5.13
C VAL A 61 3.40 11.14 6.28
N MET A 62 3.00 10.77 7.50
CA MET A 62 3.43 11.46 8.72
C MET A 62 4.93 11.30 8.92
N THR A 63 5.55 12.33 9.49
CA THR A 63 7.01 12.38 9.70
C THR A 63 7.48 11.65 10.96
N THR A 64 6.55 11.16 11.77
CA THR A 64 6.88 10.42 13.00
C THR A 64 7.60 9.12 12.68
N GLY A 65 8.75 8.90 13.31
CA GLY A 65 9.56 7.69 13.14
C GLY A 65 10.39 7.66 11.85
N LEU A 66 10.45 8.77 11.11
CA LEU A 66 11.31 8.92 9.94
C LEU A 66 12.68 9.52 10.32
N GLY A 67 13.69 9.16 9.54
CA GLY A 67 15.05 9.67 9.66
C GLY A 67 15.47 10.50 8.44
N THR A 68 16.38 11.45 8.64
CA THR A 68 16.94 12.21 7.53
C THR A 68 17.52 11.30 6.46
N GLY A 69 17.05 11.48 5.23
CA GLY A 69 17.47 10.70 4.08
C GLY A 69 16.58 9.47 3.81
N ASP A 70 15.53 9.23 4.60
CA ASP A 70 14.43 8.38 4.15
C ASP A 70 13.83 9.00 2.91
N TYR A 71 13.40 8.18 1.95
CA TYR A 71 12.81 8.69 0.73
C TYR A 71 11.59 7.88 0.32
N MET A 72 10.73 8.49 -0.45
CA MET A 72 9.60 7.84 -1.07
C MET A 72 9.50 8.24 -2.54
N TYR A 73 8.87 7.39 -3.33
CA TYR A 73 8.51 7.74 -4.70
C TYR A 73 7.13 7.17 -5.06
N ALA A 74 6.48 7.83 -6.01
CA ALA A 74 5.20 7.41 -6.56
C ALA A 74 5.13 7.75 -8.05
N ASN A 75 4.20 7.12 -8.75
CA ASN A 75 3.86 7.54 -10.10
C ASN A 75 2.94 8.76 -10.02
N VAL A 76 3.37 9.86 -10.62
CA VAL A 76 2.58 11.08 -10.79
C VAL A 76 2.26 11.18 -12.29
N GLY A 77 1.06 10.75 -12.67
CA GLY A 77 0.76 10.46 -14.07
C GLY A 77 1.68 9.37 -14.61
N GLU A 78 2.35 9.64 -15.72
CA GLU A 78 3.27 8.70 -16.36
C GLU A 78 4.72 8.79 -15.82
N THR A 79 5.01 9.75 -14.96
CA THR A 79 6.36 10.00 -14.45
C THR A 79 6.49 9.57 -13.00
N ARG A 80 7.53 8.80 -12.71
CA ARG A 80 7.88 8.46 -11.34
C ARG A 80 8.65 9.61 -10.71
N LYS A 81 8.18 10.11 -9.56
CA LYS A 81 8.77 11.25 -8.84
C LYS A 81 9.11 10.90 -7.41
N ALA A 82 10.08 11.60 -6.84
CA ALA A 82 10.64 11.31 -5.54
C ALA A 82 10.58 12.50 -4.56
N TRP A 83 10.44 12.15 -3.29
CA TRP A 83 10.57 13.01 -2.12
C TRP A 83 11.58 12.40 -1.16
N ALA A 84 12.43 13.24 -0.55
CA ALA A 84 13.27 12.81 0.57
C ALA A 84 12.89 13.55 1.85
N PHE A 85 13.05 12.87 2.98
CA PHE A 85 12.84 13.48 4.28
C PHE A 85 14.12 14.19 4.74
N ASN A 86 14.02 15.48 5.00
CA ASN A 86 15.17 16.30 5.40
C ASN A 86 15.39 16.41 6.92
N GLY A 87 14.65 15.62 7.70
CA GLY A 87 14.65 15.66 9.16
C GLY A 87 13.49 16.47 9.76
N THR A 88 12.76 17.23 8.92
CA THR A 88 11.62 18.06 9.35
C THR A 88 10.40 17.83 8.47
N ALA A 89 10.62 17.76 7.16
CA ALA A 89 9.54 17.64 6.17
C ALA A 89 10.00 16.81 4.96
N TRP A 90 9.03 16.34 4.22
CA TRP A 90 9.24 15.76 2.90
C TRP A 90 9.50 16.89 1.89
N VAL A 91 10.57 16.78 1.15
CA VAL A 91 10.94 17.73 0.10
C VAL A 91 11.18 17.00 -1.22
N GLY A 92 10.70 17.57 -2.32
CA GLY A 92 11.00 17.06 -3.64
C GLY A 92 12.48 17.17 -3.92
N THR A 93 13.13 16.05 -4.20
CA THR A 93 14.55 16.01 -4.51
C THR A 93 14.83 14.86 -5.48
N GLU A 94 15.92 14.98 -6.22
CA GLU A 94 16.42 13.87 -7.02
C GLU A 94 16.93 12.77 -6.10
N VAL A 95 16.46 11.56 -6.33
CA VAL A 95 16.83 10.38 -5.53
C VAL A 95 17.40 9.30 -6.44
N ALA A 96 18.62 8.87 -6.15
CA ALA A 96 19.20 7.69 -6.75
C ALA A 96 18.55 6.45 -6.13
N VAL A 97 17.90 5.64 -6.95
CA VAL A 97 17.25 4.40 -6.51
C VAL A 97 18.05 3.23 -7.07
N ASP A 98 18.82 2.59 -6.21
CA ASP A 98 19.73 1.50 -6.60
C ASP A 98 19.01 0.34 -7.31
N VAL A 99 17.83 -0.02 -6.80
CA VAL A 99 17.01 -1.10 -7.38
C VAL A 99 16.56 -0.80 -8.81
N LEU A 100 16.43 0.49 -9.15
CA LEU A 100 16.01 0.93 -10.48
C LEU A 100 17.18 1.31 -11.38
N ALA A 101 18.40 1.40 -10.82
CA ALA A 101 19.61 1.90 -11.47
C ALA A 101 19.36 3.25 -12.19
N THR A 102 18.53 4.11 -11.60
CA THR A 102 18.14 5.39 -12.18
C THR A 102 17.94 6.46 -11.10
N ASN A 103 18.16 7.70 -11.47
CA ASN A 103 17.79 8.84 -10.65
C ASN A 103 16.34 9.23 -10.94
N LEU A 104 15.55 9.34 -9.89
CA LEU A 104 14.18 9.81 -10.00
C LEU A 104 14.13 11.33 -9.88
N PRO A 105 13.38 12.02 -10.76
CA PRO A 105 13.26 13.47 -10.70
C PRO A 105 12.55 13.93 -9.41
N PRO A 106 12.84 15.17 -8.96
CA PRO A 106 12.20 15.72 -7.79
C PRO A 106 10.71 15.94 -8.01
N ALA A 107 9.92 15.63 -6.98
CA ALA A 107 8.52 15.98 -6.94
C ALA A 107 8.32 17.45 -6.54
N THR A 108 7.14 17.97 -6.79
CA THR A 108 6.71 19.33 -6.42
C THR A 108 5.54 19.31 -5.43
N ALA A 109 5.24 20.45 -4.84
CA ALA A 109 4.11 20.58 -3.93
C ALA A 109 2.74 20.37 -4.63
N SER A 110 2.68 20.52 -5.95
CA SER A 110 1.48 20.29 -6.75
C SER A 110 1.33 18.86 -7.25
N ASP A 111 2.35 18.01 -7.06
CA ASP A 111 2.28 16.61 -7.47
C ASP A 111 1.36 15.85 -6.55
N THR A 112 0.37 15.20 -7.13
CA THR A 112 -0.65 14.44 -6.41
C THR A 112 -0.83 13.07 -7.03
N ILE A 113 -1.30 12.15 -6.21
CA ILE A 113 -1.70 10.79 -6.59
C ILE A 113 -3.14 10.56 -6.15
N ALA A 114 -3.79 9.58 -6.72
CA ALA A 114 -5.15 9.22 -6.37
C ALA A 114 -5.19 8.22 -5.20
N ARG A 115 -6.36 8.09 -4.58
CA ARG A 115 -6.65 6.96 -3.68
C ARG A 115 -6.41 5.66 -4.45
N GLY A 116 -5.78 4.69 -3.79
CA GLY A 116 -5.43 3.42 -4.40
C GLY A 116 -4.10 3.39 -5.12
N ASP A 117 -3.57 4.54 -5.54
CA ASP A 117 -2.20 4.62 -6.02
C ASP A 117 -1.23 4.18 -4.92
N SER A 118 -0.05 3.78 -5.33
CA SER A 118 0.93 3.25 -4.39
C SER A 118 2.16 4.15 -4.30
N ILE A 119 2.68 4.22 -3.09
CA ILE A 119 3.93 4.88 -2.74
C ILE A 119 4.93 3.79 -2.35
N TRP A 120 6.13 3.82 -2.91
CA TRP A 120 7.26 3.11 -2.34
C TRP A 120 7.94 4.00 -1.32
N LEU A 121 8.10 3.51 -0.11
CA LEU A 121 8.85 4.17 0.96
C LEU A 121 10.09 3.37 1.29
N HIS A 122 11.25 4.03 1.28
CA HIS A 122 12.52 3.47 1.74
C HIS A 122 12.98 4.20 3.00
N ARG A 123 13.33 3.44 4.02
CA ARG A 123 13.80 3.95 5.31
C ARG A 123 15.23 3.48 5.58
N LYS A 124 16.12 4.42 5.86
CA LYS A 124 17.51 4.13 6.23
C LYS A 124 17.63 3.51 7.62
N SER A 125 16.78 3.95 8.54
CA SER A 125 16.65 3.38 9.88
C SER A 125 15.40 2.52 9.91
N ALA A 126 15.55 1.24 9.60
CA ALA A 126 14.41 0.33 9.54
C ALA A 126 13.83 0.10 10.92
N SER A 127 12.59 0.32 11.10
CA SER A 127 11.58 -0.34 11.93
C SER A 127 10.53 0.63 12.44
N GLY A 128 9.34 0.12 12.61
CA GLY A 128 8.20 0.84 13.17
C GLY A 128 7.11 1.09 12.13
N SER A 129 5.97 1.49 12.63
CA SER A 129 4.80 1.76 11.84
C SER A 129 4.96 3.04 11.03
N ILE A 130 4.28 3.06 9.89
CA ILE A 130 4.11 4.23 9.04
C ILE A 130 2.68 4.72 9.26
N TYR A 131 2.52 6.01 9.44
CA TYR A 131 1.22 6.60 9.67
C TYR A 131 0.82 7.45 8.47
N LEU A 132 -0.40 7.22 7.99
CA LEU A 132 -1.02 7.97 6.90
C LEU A 132 -2.18 8.77 7.48
N TRP A 133 -2.36 9.99 6.98
CA TRP A 133 -3.39 10.88 7.47
C TRP A 133 -4.22 11.47 6.33
N GLY A 134 -5.56 11.44 6.45
CA GLY A 134 -6.43 11.99 5.44
C GLY A 134 -7.91 11.84 5.75
N ARG A 135 -8.75 12.19 4.78
CA ARG A 135 -10.20 12.01 4.87
C ARG A 135 -10.59 10.56 4.57
N VAL A 136 -11.60 10.07 5.26
CA VAL A 136 -12.20 8.77 4.96
C VAL A 136 -12.90 8.84 3.60
N ALA A 137 -12.57 7.95 2.70
CA ALA A 137 -13.29 7.81 1.45
C ALA A 137 -14.66 7.15 1.70
N THR A 138 -15.68 7.61 1.02
CA THR A 138 -17.06 7.09 1.16
C THR A 138 -17.54 6.27 -0.03
N ASN A 139 -16.78 6.31 -1.13
CA ASN A 139 -17.16 5.66 -2.39
C ASN A 139 -16.37 4.37 -2.62
N ALA A 140 -16.96 3.45 -3.38
CA ALA A 140 -16.24 2.35 -3.99
C ALA A 140 -15.12 2.88 -4.90
N TYR A 141 -14.10 2.07 -5.11
CA TYR A 141 -12.96 2.43 -5.94
C TYR A 141 -12.55 1.28 -6.85
N GLU A 142 -12.50 1.55 -8.15
CA GLU A 142 -11.94 0.62 -9.13
C GLU A 142 -10.47 0.95 -9.35
N MET A 143 -9.62 -0.03 -9.08
CA MET A 143 -8.19 0.05 -9.32
C MET A 143 -7.85 -0.74 -10.57
N ALA A 144 -7.37 -0.05 -11.60
CA ALA A 144 -6.83 -0.69 -12.78
C ALA A 144 -5.43 -1.25 -12.48
N THR A 145 -5.15 -2.45 -12.96
CA THR A 145 -3.78 -2.95 -13.04
C THR A 145 -3.28 -2.86 -14.47
N ALA A 146 -1.97 -2.93 -14.66
CA ALA A 146 -1.34 -2.90 -15.97
C ALA A 146 -0.68 -4.24 -16.30
N ALA A 147 -0.41 -4.49 -17.57
CA ALA A 147 0.43 -5.60 -17.99
C ALA A 147 1.84 -5.45 -17.39
N GLY A 148 2.42 -6.56 -16.95
CA GLY A 148 3.69 -6.57 -16.22
C GLY A 148 3.50 -6.26 -14.74
N PHE A 149 4.40 -5.47 -14.16
CA PHE A 149 4.40 -5.17 -12.73
C PHE A 149 3.63 -3.89 -12.42
N THR A 150 2.69 -3.96 -11.49
CA THR A 150 1.98 -2.82 -10.93
C THR A 150 2.13 -2.82 -9.41
N MET A 151 2.51 -1.70 -8.82
CA MET A 151 2.41 -1.48 -7.37
C MET A 151 0.95 -1.18 -7.06
N ILE A 152 0.35 -2.00 -6.24
CA ILE A 152 -1.04 -1.86 -5.80
C ILE A 152 -1.14 -2.23 -4.33
N GLY A 153 -2.32 -2.15 -3.77
CA GLY A 153 -2.55 -2.61 -2.40
C GLY A 153 -3.98 -2.37 -1.96
N ASN A 154 -4.18 -2.41 -0.68
CA ASN A 154 -5.49 -2.23 -0.06
C ASN A 154 -5.79 -0.75 0.20
N PRO A 155 -6.62 -0.08 -0.62
CA PRO A 155 -6.98 1.32 -0.45
C PRO A 155 -8.20 1.51 0.48
N THR A 156 -8.53 0.51 1.27
CA THR A 156 -9.67 0.55 2.19
C THR A 156 -9.21 0.62 3.64
N LEU A 157 -10.14 0.77 4.56
CA LEU A 157 -9.90 0.74 6.00
C LEU A 157 -10.18 -0.64 6.62
N THR A 158 -10.35 -1.67 5.78
CA THR A 158 -10.64 -3.05 6.18
C THR A 158 -9.51 -3.96 5.71
N GLU A 159 -9.11 -4.93 6.53
CA GLU A 159 -8.16 -5.97 6.14
C GLU A 159 -8.81 -6.93 5.12
N TYR A 160 -8.06 -7.33 4.11
CA TYR A 160 -8.47 -8.34 3.12
C TYR A 160 -7.47 -9.47 3.03
N SER A 161 -7.95 -10.69 3.03
CA SER A 161 -7.17 -11.85 2.61
C SER A 161 -6.92 -11.79 1.09
N LEU A 162 -5.79 -12.32 0.63
CA LEU A 162 -5.50 -12.47 -0.80
C LEU A 162 -6.65 -13.17 -1.54
N LEU A 163 -7.29 -14.14 -0.90
CA LEU A 163 -8.41 -14.89 -1.48
C LEU A 163 -9.70 -14.08 -1.58
N GLU A 164 -9.79 -12.98 -0.84
CA GLU A 164 -10.98 -12.10 -0.76
C GLU A 164 -10.82 -10.82 -1.57
N ILE A 165 -9.67 -10.61 -2.23
CA ILE A 165 -9.48 -9.44 -3.09
C ILE A 165 -10.62 -9.38 -4.11
N PRO A 166 -11.35 -8.25 -4.17
CA PRO A 166 -12.57 -8.15 -4.96
C PRO A 166 -12.25 -7.88 -6.44
N TRP A 167 -11.70 -8.89 -7.11
CA TRP A 167 -11.38 -8.81 -8.54
C TRP A 167 -12.62 -8.46 -9.36
N GLY A 168 -12.46 -7.55 -10.31
CA GLY A 168 -13.50 -7.14 -11.26
C GLY A 168 -13.98 -8.26 -12.19
N THR A 169 -14.53 -7.90 -13.32
CA THR A 169 -15.02 -8.86 -14.34
C THR A 169 -13.87 -9.75 -14.84
N THR A 170 -12.74 -9.15 -15.18
CA THR A 170 -11.51 -9.87 -15.52
C THR A 170 -10.87 -10.37 -14.24
N LYS A 171 -10.63 -11.67 -14.15
CA LYS A 171 -9.99 -12.31 -13.01
C LYS A 171 -8.49 -12.50 -13.27
N PRO A 172 -7.66 -12.70 -12.22
CA PRO A 172 -6.27 -13.08 -12.39
C PRO A 172 -6.12 -14.30 -13.29
N ALA A 173 -5.19 -14.27 -14.21
CA ALA A 173 -4.89 -15.38 -15.11
C ALA A 173 -3.90 -16.36 -14.46
N ALA A 174 -3.88 -17.59 -14.96
CA ALA A 174 -2.86 -18.56 -14.57
C ALA A 174 -1.46 -18.00 -14.91
N GLY A 175 -0.57 -17.99 -13.92
CA GLY A 175 0.76 -17.40 -14.02
C GLY A 175 0.87 -15.99 -13.43
N ASP A 176 -0.22 -15.29 -13.19
CA ASP A 176 -0.20 -14.01 -12.48
C ASP A 176 0.36 -14.17 -11.07
N GLN A 177 1.00 -13.14 -10.57
CA GLN A 177 1.69 -13.21 -9.29
C GLN A 177 1.34 -12.01 -8.39
N ILE A 178 1.26 -12.28 -7.11
CA ILE A 178 1.30 -11.27 -6.05
C ILE A 178 2.60 -11.47 -5.28
N MET A 179 3.33 -10.38 -5.04
CA MET A 179 4.58 -10.38 -4.31
C MET A 179 4.51 -9.37 -3.18
N THR A 180 4.72 -9.85 -1.97
CA THR A 180 4.87 -8.97 -0.80
C THR A 180 6.24 -8.33 -0.81
N ILE A 181 6.38 -7.24 -0.06
CA ILE A 181 7.64 -6.53 0.08
C ILE A 181 8.33 -6.99 1.37
N ASP A 182 9.63 -7.18 1.28
CA ASP A 182 10.49 -7.50 2.41
C ASP A 182 11.85 -6.79 2.20
N GLY A 183 11.99 -5.63 2.81
CA GLY A 183 13.21 -4.81 2.69
C GLY A 183 14.44 -5.43 3.33
N THR A 184 14.31 -6.55 4.05
CA THR A 184 15.48 -7.30 4.56
C THR A 184 16.15 -8.14 3.49
N LYS A 185 15.49 -8.33 2.35
CA LYS A 185 16.01 -9.11 1.23
C LYS A 185 16.60 -8.20 0.15
N ALA A 186 17.74 -8.59 -0.39
CA ALA A 186 18.41 -7.84 -1.46
C ALA A 186 17.53 -7.60 -2.70
N THR A 187 16.53 -8.45 -2.93
CA THR A 187 15.57 -8.32 -4.03
C THR A 187 14.37 -7.41 -3.68
N GLY A 188 14.21 -7.01 -2.41
CA GLY A 188 13.03 -6.32 -1.92
C GLY A 188 11.75 -7.16 -1.95
N VAL A 189 11.80 -8.41 -2.43
CA VAL A 189 10.64 -9.28 -2.57
C VAL A 189 10.54 -10.26 -1.40
N GLY A 190 9.42 -10.24 -0.71
CA GLY A 190 9.08 -11.16 0.35
C GLY A 190 8.58 -12.52 -0.18
N ALA A 191 7.33 -12.83 0.06
CA ALA A 191 6.69 -14.02 -0.48
C ALA A 191 6.13 -13.75 -1.88
N THR A 192 6.12 -14.80 -2.71
CA THR A 192 5.47 -14.77 -4.02
C THR A 192 4.36 -15.80 -4.06
N TYR A 193 3.17 -15.33 -4.42
CA TYR A 193 1.98 -16.15 -4.62
C TYR A 193 1.65 -16.19 -6.11
N THR A 194 1.38 -17.36 -6.65
CA THR A 194 1.11 -17.54 -8.09
C THR A 194 -0.31 -18.03 -8.27
N CYS A 195 -1.06 -17.38 -9.13
CA CYS A 195 -2.36 -17.86 -9.58
C CYS A 195 -2.17 -19.07 -10.51
N THR A 196 -2.86 -20.17 -10.24
CA THR A 196 -2.79 -21.39 -11.06
C THR A 196 -4.06 -21.65 -11.85
N ASN A 197 -5.15 -21.01 -11.46
CA ASN A 197 -6.44 -21.08 -12.14
C ASN A 197 -7.15 -19.74 -12.00
N SER A 198 -7.89 -19.33 -13.04
CA SER A 198 -8.57 -18.03 -13.07
C SER A 198 -10.01 -18.08 -12.54
N VAL A 199 -10.69 -19.22 -12.62
CA VAL A 199 -12.11 -19.35 -12.22
C VAL A 199 -12.36 -20.70 -11.56
N PRO A 200 -12.53 -20.75 -10.23
CA PRO A 200 -12.17 -19.70 -9.27
C PRO A 200 -10.66 -19.47 -9.26
N ALA A 201 -10.23 -18.28 -8.81
CA ALA A 201 -8.82 -18.00 -8.67
C ALA A 201 -8.20 -18.89 -7.59
N VAL A 202 -7.24 -19.70 -7.97
CA VAL A 202 -6.50 -20.59 -7.06
C VAL A 202 -5.07 -20.11 -6.95
N TRP A 203 -4.68 -19.78 -5.75
CA TRP A 203 -3.35 -19.26 -5.45
C TRP A 203 -2.50 -20.29 -4.73
N ILE A 204 -1.22 -20.33 -5.08
CA ILE A 204 -0.23 -21.19 -4.44
C ILE A 204 0.95 -20.35 -3.95
N SER A 205 1.52 -20.75 -2.83
CA SER A 205 2.87 -20.37 -2.43
C SER A 205 3.88 -21.40 -2.93
N LYS A 206 5.15 -20.96 -3.08
CA LYS A 206 6.27 -21.85 -3.41
C LYS A 206 7.37 -21.64 -2.38
N ALA A 207 7.77 -22.69 -1.71
CA ALA A 207 8.86 -22.67 -0.76
C ALA A 207 9.81 -23.82 -1.02
N LYS A 208 11.10 -23.64 -0.70
CA LYS A 208 12.03 -24.78 -0.70
C LYS A 208 11.84 -25.57 0.59
N ASP A 209 11.66 -26.88 0.46
CA ASP A 209 11.70 -27.78 1.60
C ASP A 209 13.12 -27.72 2.22
N PRO A 210 13.23 -27.39 3.50
CA PRO A 210 14.53 -27.22 4.15
C PRO A 210 15.35 -28.51 4.22
N ASN A 211 14.72 -29.68 4.17
CA ASN A 211 15.37 -30.97 4.28
C ASN A 211 15.84 -31.52 2.92
N THR A 212 15.04 -31.30 1.88
CA THR A 212 15.28 -31.88 0.55
C THR A 212 15.75 -30.85 -0.49
N GLY A 213 15.63 -29.56 -0.20
CA GLY A 213 15.91 -28.46 -1.15
C GLY A 213 14.92 -28.39 -2.33
N LYS A 214 13.95 -29.31 -2.40
CA LYS A 214 12.96 -29.34 -3.48
C LYS A 214 11.92 -28.24 -3.32
N LEU A 215 11.43 -27.73 -4.43
CA LEU A 215 10.38 -26.73 -4.46
C LEU A 215 9.02 -27.38 -4.13
N VAL A 216 8.44 -27.01 -3.02
CA VAL A 216 7.09 -27.41 -2.59
C VAL A 216 6.10 -26.33 -3.00
N LYS A 217 4.99 -26.74 -3.60
CA LYS A 217 3.86 -25.88 -3.95
C LYS A 217 2.73 -26.16 -2.97
N THR A 218 2.25 -25.12 -2.30
CA THR A 218 1.15 -25.23 -1.34
C THR A 218 0.01 -24.35 -1.79
N THR A 219 -1.18 -24.95 -1.96
CA THR A 219 -2.41 -24.19 -2.23
C THR A 219 -2.78 -23.37 -1.00
N LEU A 220 -3.11 -22.11 -1.20
CA LEU A 220 -3.54 -21.24 -0.13
C LEU A 220 -4.96 -21.60 0.32
N THR A 221 -5.16 -21.58 1.62
CA THR A 221 -6.46 -21.68 2.29
C THR A 221 -6.76 -20.38 3.02
N ALA A 222 -7.94 -20.25 3.60
CA ALA A 222 -8.31 -19.08 4.39
C ALA A 222 -7.34 -18.82 5.56
N GLU A 223 -6.76 -19.89 6.12
CA GLU A 223 -5.82 -19.81 7.26
C GLU A 223 -4.39 -19.47 6.82
N THR A 224 -4.01 -19.83 5.58
CA THR A 224 -2.63 -19.69 5.08
C THR A 224 -2.45 -18.55 4.09
N ALA A 225 -3.53 -17.97 3.61
CA ALA A 225 -3.48 -16.83 2.70
C ALA A 225 -2.96 -15.59 3.43
N PRO A 226 -2.07 -14.80 2.79
CA PRO A 226 -1.65 -13.54 3.36
C PRO A 226 -2.83 -12.58 3.45
N LYS A 227 -2.76 -11.71 4.44
CA LYS A 227 -3.71 -10.64 4.65
C LYS A 227 -3.03 -9.31 4.42
N PHE A 228 -3.78 -8.37 3.89
CA PHE A 228 -3.33 -7.02 3.59
C PHE A 228 -4.18 -6.05 4.40
N GLY A 229 -3.56 -5.41 5.37
CA GLY A 229 -4.19 -4.39 6.19
C GLY A 229 -4.46 -3.09 5.41
N PRO A 230 -5.16 -2.15 6.03
CA PRO A 230 -5.37 -0.83 5.46
C PRO A 230 -4.05 -0.17 5.04
N GLY A 231 -3.96 0.28 3.80
CA GLY A 231 -2.76 0.92 3.28
C GLY A 231 -1.59 -0.01 2.98
N GLU A 232 -1.66 -1.30 3.25
CA GLU A 232 -0.62 -2.24 2.84
C GLU A 232 -0.62 -2.44 1.33
N GLY A 233 0.57 -2.27 0.74
CA GLY A 233 0.81 -2.46 -0.67
C GLY A 233 1.57 -3.74 -1.00
N PHE A 234 1.45 -4.14 -2.25
CA PHE A 234 2.15 -5.30 -2.81
C PHE A 234 2.38 -5.09 -4.31
N TYR A 235 3.21 -5.91 -4.91
CA TYR A 235 3.30 -5.99 -6.35
C TYR A 235 2.31 -7.00 -6.92
N TYR A 236 1.63 -6.60 -7.96
CA TYR A 236 0.89 -7.50 -8.85
C TYR A 236 1.61 -7.59 -10.19
N LYS A 237 1.84 -8.81 -10.68
CA LYS A 237 2.41 -9.08 -11.99
C LYS A 237 1.37 -9.79 -12.84
N ALA A 238 0.83 -9.09 -13.82
CA ALA A 238 -0.03 -9.68 -14.83
C ALA A 238 0.80 -10.35 -15.93
N THR A 239 0.44 -11.57 -16.32
CA THR A 239 1.07 -12.31 -17.43
C THR A 239 0.29 -12.17 -18.74
N GLY A 240 -0.93 -11.65 -18.67
CA GLY A 240 -1.83 -11.44 -19.82
C GLY A 240 -2.65 -10.17 -19.63
N THR A 241 -3.96 -10.28 -19.89
CA THR A 241 -4.90 -9.16 -19.66
C THR A 241 -4.92 -8.82 -18.17
N ALA A 242 -4.61 -7.58 -17.87
CA ALA A 242 -4.57 -7.10 -16.50
C ALA A 242 -5.99 -7.01 -15.92
N PRO A 243 -6.28 -7.62 -14.75
CA PRO A 243 -7.56 -7.50 -14.08
C PRO A 243 -7.72 -6.12 -13.44
N ALA A 244 -8.96 -5.71 -13.17
CA ALA A 244 -9.25 -4.62 -12.26
C ALA A 244 -9.59 -5.18 -10.87
N ILE A 245 -9.46 -4.35 -9.84
CA ILE A 245 -9.90 -4.66 -8.48
C ILE A 245 -11.00 -3.65 -8.11
N ASN A 246 -12.16 -4.15 -7.72
CA ASN A 246 -13.34 -3.34 -7.39
C ASN A 246 -13.50 -3.25 -5.87
N TRP A 247 -12.71 -2.39 -5.25
CA TRP A 247 -12.78 -2.18 -3.80
C TRP A 247 -14.14 -1.58 -3.40
N PRO A 248 -14.83 -2.18 -2.43
CA PRO A 248 -16.13 -1.68 -2.00
C PRO A 248 -16.01 -0.32 -1.32
N ALA A 249 -17.14 0.39 -1.24
CA ALA A 249 -17.24 1.52 -0.34
C ALA A 249 -17.01 1.06 1.11
N PRO A 250 -16.37 1.89 1.96
CA PRO A 250 -16.30 1.60 3.37
C PRO A 250 -17.71 1.37 3.95
N ALA A 251 -17.82 0.42 4.88
CA ALA A 251 -19.07 0.23 5.58
C ALA A 251 -19.47 1.54 6.29
N ALA A 252 -20.72 1.94 6.14
CA ALA A 252 -21.26 3.05 6.90
C ALA A 252 -21.29 2.64 8.39
N ASN A 253 -20.46 3.27 9.22
CA ASN A 253 -20.48 3.14 10.67
C ASN A 253 -21.28 4.29 11.27
#